data_afa3e07cd1a2d850529e922ff5be4429
#
_entry.id   afa3e07cd1a2d850529e922ff5be4429
#
_cell.length_a   1.000
_cell.length_b   1.000
_cell.length_c   1.000
_cell.angle_alpha   90.00
_cell.angle_beta   90.00
_cell.angle_gamma   90.00
#
_symmetry.space_group_name_H-M   'P 1'
#
loop_
_entity.id
_entity.type
_entity.pdbx_description
1 polymer ?
#
loop_
_entity_poly.entity_id
_entity_poly.type
_entity_poly.pdbx_seq_one_letter_code
_entity_poly.pdbx_strand_id
1 'polypeptide(L)'
;MAQFFALLMAVNGLAPILSPVLGSLLLEITDWRGIFIALAIIGIIIIIASLKFHESLAEEKRLDVPITKTYHSIVLVSQNKLFTALVLIQGFALAAMFAYIAASPFILQTHYDLSAFNYSLCFGLNGFAIVLGSKVSGRFDEKKGIKLGLTLMLVISIYLAFVLSLMLPFLFVEVGFFLLLLGLGLILPAGSALAMGLERKRA
;
A
#
# COMPACT_ATOMS: atom_id res chain seq x y z
N MET A 1 -0.38 -4.97 -24.59
CA MET A 1 -0.75 -3.98 -23.54
C MET A 1 -1.23 -4.67 -22.24
N ALA A 2 -2.32 -5.46 -22.26
CA ALA A 2 -2.86 -6.09 -21.03
C ALA A 2 -1.84 -6.97 -20.27
N GLN A 3 -1.05 -7.78 -20.95
CA GLN A 3 -0.02 -8.63 -20.34
C GLN A 3 1.09 -7.83 -19.66
N PHE A 4 1.50 -6.70 -20.23
CA PHE A 4 2.50 -5.81 -19.63
C PHE A 4 1.98 -5.18 -18.32
N PHE A 5 0.75 -4.68 -18.31
CA PHE A 5 0.12 -4.16 -17.10
C PHE A 5 -0.09 -5.25 -16.05
N ALA A 6 -0.45 -6.47 -16.44
CA ALA A 6 -0.57 -7.60 -15.53
C ALA A 6 0.78 -7.95 -14.88
N LEU A 7 1.88 -7.91 -15.63
CA LEU A 7 3.22 -8.12 -15.11
C LEU A 7 3.63 -7.01 -14.11
N LEU A 8 3.39 -5.74 -14.47
CA LEU A 8 3.65 -4.62 -13.55
C LEU A 8 2.86 -4.75 -12.24
N MET A 9 1.59 -5.11 -12.32
CA MET A 9 0.74 -5.34 -11.14
C MET A 9 1.25 -6.52 -10.30
N ALA A 10 1.70 -7.60 -10.93
CA ALA A 10 2.29 -8.74 -10.23
C ALA A 10 3.57 -8.36 -9.49
N VAL A 11 4.48 -7.62 -10.13
CA VAL A 11 5.72 -7.13 -9.50
C VAL A 11 5.41 -6.19 -8.33
N ASN A 12 4.51 -5.23 -8.52
CA ASN A 12 4.10 -4.32 -7.45
C ASN A 12 3.44 -5.06 -6.26
N GLY A 13 2.70 -6.14 -6.53
CA GLY A 13 2.09 -6.96 -5.48
C GLY A 13 3.09 -7.85 -4.73
N LEU A 14 4.14 -8.32 -5.42
CA LEU A 14 5.17 -9.18 -4.82
C LEU A 14 6.22 -8.38 -4.03
N ALA A 15 6.52 -7.16 -4.42
CA ALA A 15 7.56 -6.36 -3.80
C ALA A 15 7.39 -6.19 -2.27
N PRO A 16 6.21 -5.83 -1.73
CA PRO A 16 6.01 -5.72 -0.29
C PRO A 16 6.17 -7.05 0.46
N ILE A 17 5.96 -8.18 -0.21
CA ILE A 17 6.10 -9.52 0.38
C ILE A 17 7.59 -9.93 0.41
N LEU A 18 8.30 -9.71 -0.68
CA LEU A 18 9.69 -10.12 -0.83
C LEU A 18 10.67 -9.21 -0.09
N SER A 19 10.40 -7.90 -0.03
CA SER A 19 11.34 -6.93 0.55
C SER A 19 11.71 -7.22 2.01
N PRO A 20 10.77 -7.50 2.94
CA PRO A 20 11.13 -7.81 4.31
C PRO A 20 11.90 -9.13 4.45
N VAL A 21 11.55 -10.14 3.64
CA VAL A 21 12.26 -11.42 3.64
C VAL A 21 13.71 -11.25 3.16
N LEU A 22 13.91 -10.56 2.06
CA LEU A 22 15.24 -10.24 1.55
C LEU A 22 16.04 -9.38 2.55
N GLY A 23 15.37 -8.42 3.19
CA GLY A 23 15.98 -7.60 4.24
C GLY A 23 16.41 -8.40 5.44
N SER A 24 15.62 -9.34 5.92
CA SER A 24 15.97 -10.20 7.06
C SER A 24 17.11 -11.16 6.74
N LEU A 25 17.13 -11.74 5.53
CA LEU A 25 18.24 -12.57 5.07
C LEU A 25 19.55 -11.77 4.93
N LEU A 26 19.45 -10.53 4.50
CA LEU A 26 20.63 -9.65 4.41
C LEU A 26 21.17 -9.32 5.81
N LEU A 27 20.31 -9.18 6.82
CA LEU A 27 20.71 -8.96 8.22
C LEU A 27 21.43 -10.17 8.85
N GLU A 28 21.28 -11.38 8.31
CA GLU A 28 22.03 -12.56 8.77
C GLU A 28 23.52 -12.51 8.38
N ILE A 29 23.84 -11.81 7.27
CA ILE A 29 25.20 -11.71 6.72
C ILE A 29 25.86 -10.35 6.97
N THR A 30 25.05 -9.30 7.33
CA THR A 30 25.54 -7.94 7.55
C THR A 30 24.73 -7.26 8.64
N ASP A 31 25.12 -6.05 9.00
CA ASP A 31 24.35 -5.19 9.88
C ASP A 31 23.36 -4.28 9.10
N TRP A 32 22.67 -3.38 9.81
CA TRP A 32 21.75 -2.41 9.21
C TRP A 32 22.42 -1.52 8.13
N ARG A 33 23.77 -1.30 8.22
CA ARG A 33 24.51 -0.51 7.22
C ARG A 33 24.56 -1.23 5.88
N GLY A 34 24.69 -2.57 5.90
CA GLY A 34 24.66 -3.36 4.68
C GLY A 34 23.37 -3.25 3.91
N ILE A 35 22.23 -3.10 4.60
CA ILE A 35 20.95 -2.83 3.94
C ILE A 35 21.01 -1.50 3.18
N PHE A 36 21.51 -0.43 3.79
CA PHE A 36 21.64 0.88 3.13
C PHE A 36 22.62 0.84 1.95
N ILE A 37 23.71 0.08 2.07
CA ILE A 37 24.66 -0.12 0.96
C ILE A 37 23.95 -0.84 -0.21
N ALA A 38 23.21 -1.91 0.05
CA ALA A 38 22.44 -2.62 -0.97
C ALA A 38 21.42 -1.69 -1.65
N LEU A 39 20.69 -0.90 -0.88
CA LEU A 39 19.75 0.10 -1.42
C LEU A 39 20.46 1.17 -2.25
N ALA A 40 21.63 1.63 -1.83
CA ALA A 40 22.44 2.59 -2.59
C ALA A 40 22.90 2.01 -3.94
N ILE A 41 23.34 0.75 -3.95
CA ILE A 41 23.71 0.05 -5.19
C ILE A 41 22.51 -0.05 -6.14
N ILE A 42 21.35 -0.46 -5.63
CA ILE A 42 20.10 -0.51 -6.41
C ILE A 42 19.75 0.88 -6.96
N GLY A 43 19.86 1.92 -6.13
CA GLY A 43 19.64 3.31 -6.54
C GLY A 43 20.55 3.74 -7.70
N ILE A 44 21.84 3.43 -7.61
CA ILE A 44 22.82 3.72 -8.68
C ILE A 44 22.44 2.98 -9.98
N ILE A 45 22.06 1.69 -9.89
CA ILE A 45 21.62 0.91 -11.06
C ILE A 45 20.40 1.57 -11.71
N ILE A 46 19.43 2.01 -10.91
CA ILE A 46 18.22 2.69 -11.40
C ILE A 46 18.59 4.02 -12.09
N ILE A 47 19.50 4.81 -11.50
CA ILE A 47 19.98 6.06 -12.11
C ILE A 47 20.63 5.78 -13.46
N ILE A 48 21.55 4.81 -13.55
CA ILE A 48 22.22 4.46 -14.80
C ILE A 48 21.21 3.97 -15.85
N ALA A 49 20.23 3.16 -15.43
CA ALA A 49 19.16 2.72 -16.32
C ALA A 49 18.30 3.89 -16.83
N SER A 50 17.98 4.84 -15.95
CA SER A 50 17.16 6.01 -16.28
C SER A 50 17.86 6.97 -17.25
N LEU A 51 19.19 7.10 -17.19
CA LEU A 51 19.96 7.89 -18.14
C LEU A 51 19.91 7.38 -19.58
N LYS A 52 19.61 6.08 -19.74
CA LYS A 52 19.41 5.44 -21.06
C LYS A 52 17.96 5.52 -21.54
N PHE A 53 17.05 6.04 -20.73
CA PHE A 53 15.64 6.12 -21.04
C PHE A 53 15.40 7.32 -21.99
N HIS A 54 14.81 7.06 -23.13
CA HIS A 54 14.39 8.09 -24.07
C HIS A 54 12.90 8.35 -23.90
N GLU A 55 12.52 9.63 -23.92
CA GLU A 55 11.11 10.03 -23.86
C GLU A 55 10.34 9.42 -25.03
N SER A 56 9.36 8.59 -24.74
CA SER A 56 8.55 7.90 -25.75
C SER A 56 7.32 8.69 -26.19
N LEU A 57 6.98 9.78 -25.48
CA LEU A 57 5.85 10.63 -25.84
C LEU A 57 6.26 11.59 -26.97
N ALA A 58 5.63 11.44 -28.14
CA ALA A 58 5.84 12.32 -29.26
C ALA A 58 5.62 13.79 -28.87
N GLU A 59 6.44 14.71 -29.36
CA GLU A 59 6.40 16.14 -29.00
C GLU A 59 5.02 16.76 -29.22
N GLU A 60 4.34 16.38 -30.29
CA GLU A 60 2.98 16.82 -30.62
C GLU A 60 1.92 16.45 -29.58
N LYS A 61 2.19 15.43 -28.75
CA LYS A 61 1.29 14.95 -27.69
C LYS A 61 1.67 15.45 -26.31
N ARG A 62 2.76 16.18 -26.18
CA ARG A 62 3.17 16.81 -24.93
C ARG A 62 2.26 17.99 -24.62
N LEU A 63 1.66 17.97 -23.45
CA LEU A 63 0.85 19.08 -22.99
C LEU A 63 1.77 20.24 -22.58
N ASP A 64 1.84 21.26 -23.42
CA ASP A 64 2.49 22.52 -23.08
C ASP A 64 1.54 23.41 -22.26
N VAL A 65 1.26 22.97 -21.04
CA VAL A 65 0.37 23.67 -20.13
C VAL A 65 1.17 24.23 -18.97
N PRO A 66 1.06 25.51 -18.65
CA PRO A 66 1.76 26.10 -17.52
C PRO A 66 1.30 25.42 -16.21
N ILE A 67 2.24 25.22 -15.28
CA ILE A 67 2.02 24.57 -13.97
C ILE A 67 0.84 25.19 -13.21
N THR A 68 0.61 26.50 -13.38
CA THR A 68 -0.51 27.23 -12.81
C THR A 68 -1.88 26.69 -13.23
N LYS A 69 -2.04 26.30 -14.51
CA LYS A 69 -3.29 25.67 -14.98
C LYS A 69 -3.49 24.27 -14.39
N THR A 70 -2.42 23.51 -14.25
CA THR A 70 -2.46 22.19 -13.61
C THR A 70 -2.88 22.34 -12.15
N TYR A 71 -2.32 23.31 -11.42
CA TYR A 71 -2.73 23.61 -10.04
C TYR A 71 -4.20 24.00 -9.93
N HIS A 72 -4.68 24.87 -10.83
CA HIS A 72 -6.08 25.27 -10.86
C HIS A 72 -7.01 24.06 -11.10
N SER A 73 -6.62 23.14 -11.97
CA SER A 73 -7.37 21.89 -12.20
C SER A 73 -7.46 21.04 -10.93
N ILE A 74 -6.36 20.89 -10.18
CA ILE A 74 -6.34 20.16 -8.91
C ILE A 74 -7.29 20.81 -7.90
N VAL A 75 -7.27 22.13 -7.79
CA VAL A 75 -8.19 22.89 -6.90
C VAL A 75 -9.64 22.67 -7.31
N LEU A 76 -9.96 22.71 -8.59
CA LEU A 76 -11.31 22.47 -9.08
C LEU A 76 -11.81 21.04 -8.76
N VAL A 77 -10.95 20.04 -8.92
CA VAL A 77 -11.29 18.65 -8.60
C VAL A 77 -11.50 18.49 -7.09
N SER A 78 -10.69 19.15 -6.26
CA SER A 78 -10.83 19.10 -4.79
C SER A 78 -12.09 19.77 -4.25
N GLN A 79 -12.75 20.63 -5.02
CA GLN A 79 -14.07 21.20 -4.68
C GLN A 79 -15.21 20.19 -4.78
N ASN A 80 -14.98 19.05 -5.44
CA ASN A 80 -15.97 17.97 -5.48
C ASN A 80 -15.99 17.23 -4.13
N LYS A 81 -17.01 17.46 -3.33
CA LYS A 81 -17.15 16.86 -1.99
C LYS A 81 -17.02 15.33 -1.99
N LEU A 82 -17.56 14.65 -3.01
CA LEU A 82 -17.48 13.20 -3.11
C LEU A 82 -16.05 12.75 -3.43
N PHE A 83 -15.37 13.43 -4.35
CA PHE A 83 -13.97 13.16 -4.66
C PHE A 83 -13.08 13.35 -3.42
N THR A 84 -13.23 14.49 -2.74
CA THR A 84 -12.47 14.79 -1.51
C THR A 84 -12.73 13.77 -0.41
N ALA A 85 -14.00 13.35 -0.23
CA ALA A 85 -14.33 12.30 0.73
C ALA A 85 -13.64 10.97 0.38
N LEU A 86 -13.59 10.58 -0.90
CA LEU A 86 -12.91 9.37 -1.34
C LEU A 86 -11.38 9.44 -1.12
N VAL A 87 -10.78 10.60 -1.38
CA VAL A 87 -9.34 10.84 -1.11
C VAL A 87 -9.05 10.73 0.39
N LEU A 88 -9.88 11.34 1.23
CA LEU A 88 -9.74 11.26 2.69
C LEU A 88 -9.91 9.83 3.21
N ILE A 89 -10.89 9.08 2.71
CA ILE A 89 -11.08 7.66 3.07
C ILE A 89 -9.82 6.85 2.75
N GLN A 90 -9.28 7.00 1.54
CA GLN A 90 -8.05 6.31 1.16
C GLN A 90 -6.85 6.79 1.97
N GLY A 91 -6.75 8.09 2.24
CA GLY A 91 -5.71 8.68 3.08
C GLY A 91 -5.71 8.12 4.50
N PHE A 92 -6.88 8.04 5.16
CA PHE A 92 -6.99 7.43 6.48
C PHE A 92 -6.72 5.92 6.47
N ALA A 93 -7.15 5.21 5.43
CA ALA A 93 -6.84 3.79 5.28
C ALA A 93 -5.33 3.55 5.12
N LEU A 94 -4.64 4.38 4.33
CA LEU A 94 -3.18 4.36 4.21
C LEU A 94 -2.50 4.76 5.53
N ALA A 95 -3.02 5.75 6.25
CA ALA A 95 -2.49 6.12 7.57
C ALA A 95 -2.53 4.95 8.54
N ALA A 96 -3.60 4.15 8.55
CA ALA A 96 -3.69 2.93 9.35
C ALA A 96 -2.64 1.88 8.92
N MET A 97 -2.37 1.75 7.62
CA MET A 97 -1.28 0.90 7.12
C MET A 97 0.09 1.39 7.61
N PHE A 98 0.36 2.69 7.54
CA PHE A 98 1.63 3.23 8.03
C PHE A 98 1.76 3.11 9.55
N ALA A 99 0.67 3.23 10.29
CA ALA A 99 0.66 2.96 11.73
C ALA A 99 1.02 1.49 12.02
N TYR A 100 0.44 0.54 11.25
CA TYR A 100 0.84 -0.88 11.30
C TYR A 100 2.33 -1.04 11.00
N ILE A 101 2.85 -0.47 9.91
CA ILE A 101 4.26 -0.58 9.52
C ILE A 101 5.19 -0.06 10.62
N ALA A 102 4.84 1.06 11.26
CA ALA A 102 5.64 1.66 12.32
C ALA A 102 5.58 0.87 13.63
N ALA A 103 4.42 0.33 14.00
CA ALA A 103 4.19 -0.32 15.28
C ALA A 103 4.51 -1.83 15.26
N SER A 104 4.30 -2.51 14.13
CA SER A 104 4.41 -3.97 14.06
C SER A 104 5.80 -4.53 14.43
N PRO A 105 6.95 -3.90 14.06
CA PRO A 105 8.26 -4.42 14.49
C PRO A 105 8.38 -4.38 16.02
N PHE A 106 7.95 -3.28 16.64
CA PHE A 106 7.99 -3.15 18.10
C PHE A 106 7.07 -4.18 18.77
N ILE A 107 5.84 -4.32 18.30
CA ILE A 107 4.87 -5.27 18.86
C ILE A 107 5.38 -6.71 18.65
N LEU A 108 5.73 -7.10 17.44
CA LEU A 108 6.02 -8.50 17.13
C LEU A 108 7.42 -8.93 17.56
N GLN A 109 8.44 -8.09 17.42
CA GLN A 109 9.81 -8.45 17.77
C GLN A 109 10.15 -8.14 19.24
N THR A 110 9.70 -6.98 19.77
CA THR A 110 10.09 -6.59 21.14
C THR A 110 9.14 -7.16 22.19
N HIS A 111 7.82 -7.19 21.92
CA HIS A 111 6.84 -7.67 22.89
C HIS A 111 6.60 -9.18 22.80
N TYR A 112 6.57 -9.74 21.58
CA TYR A 112 6.36 -11.19 21.35
C TYR A 112 7.64 -11.95 21.03
N ASP A 113 8.81 -11.31 21.10
CA ASP A 113 10.14 -11.94 20.92
C ASP A 113 10.32 -12.66 19.57
N LEU A 114 9.65 -12.20 18.50
CA LEU A 114 9.84 -12.77 17.18
C LEU A 114 11.22 -12.40 16.63
N SER A 115 11.91 -13.39 16.05
CA SER A 115 13.11 -13.10 15.26
C SER A 115 12.80 -12.24 14.05
N ALA A 116 13.81 -11.53 13.50
CA ALA A 116 13.66 -10.70 12.30
C ALA A 116 13.11 -11.52 11.12
N PHE A 117 13.53 -12.78 11.00
CA PHE A 117 13.03 -13.68 9.96
C PHE A 117 11.53 -13.99 10.15
N ASN A 118 11.11 -14.41 11.35
CA ASN A 118 9.69 -14.70 11.63
C ASN A 118 8.82 -13.46 11.45
N TYR A 119 9.30 -12.29 11.89
CA TYR A 119 8.62 -11.02 11.65
C TYR A 119 8.45 -10.76 10.14
N SER A 120 9.47 -11.01 9.33
CA SER A 120 9.39 -10.80 7.87
C SER A 120 8.35 -11.72 7.21
N LEU A 121 8.18 -12.95 7.71
CA LEU A 121 7.13 -13.86 7.23
C LEU A 121 5.73 -13.35 7.58
N CYS A 122 5.51 -12.87 8.81
CA CYS A 122 4.27 -12.23 9.22
C CYS A 122 3.97 -11.00 8.35
N PHE A 123 4.97 -10.14 8.15
CA PHE A 123 4.83 -8.96 7.31
C PHE A 123 4.47 -9.31 5.86
N GLY A 124 5.10 -10.35 5.30
CA GLY A 124 4.77 -10.88 3.97
C GLY A 124 3.35 -11.44 3.89
N LEU A 125 2.92 -12.21 4.91
CA LEU A 125 1.55 -12.72 5.03
C LEU A 125 0.53 -11.57 5.07
N ASN A 126 0.82 -10.53 5.83
CA ASN A 126 0.01 -9.33 5.94
C ASN A 126 -0.03 -8.52 4.63
N GLY A 127 1.08 -8.48 3.89
CA GLY A 127 1.10 -7.94 2.52
C GLY A 127 0.20 -8.73 1.56
N PHE A 128 0.17 -10.07 1.70
CA PHE A 128 -0.73 -10.93 0.93
C PHE A 128 -2.21 -10.65 1.24
N ALA A 129 -2.55 -10.26 2.47
CA ALA A 129 -3.91 -9.86 2.83
C ALA A 129 -4.42 -8.68 1.99
N ILE A 130 -3.55 -7.69 1.68
CA ILE A 130 -3.89 -6.57 0.79
C ILE A 130 -4.24 -7.08 -0.61
N VAL A 131 -3.45 -8.00 -1.14
CA VAL A 131 -3.69 -8.61 -2.46
C VAL A 131 -5.01 -9.37 -2.48
N LEU A 132 -5.30 -10.15 -1.44
CA LEU A 132 -6.58 -10.85 -1.29
C LEU A 132 -7.75 -9.86 -1.23
N GLY A 133 -7.66 -8.83 -0.40
CA GLY A 133 -8.67 -7.79 -0.27
C GLY A 133 -8.94 -7.09 -1.60
N SER A 134 -7.89 -6.74 -2.35
CA SER A 134 -7.99 -6.13 -3.67
C SER A 134 -8.72 -7.04 -4.68
N LYS A 135 -8.41 -8.34 -4.65
CA LYS A 135 -9.05 -9.33 -5.52
C LYS A 135 -10.53 -9.54 -5.18
N VAL A 136 -10.85 -9.54 -3.90
CA VAL A 136 -12.23 -9.65 -3.39
C VAL A 136 -13.01 -8.38 -3.70
N SER A 137 -12.39 -7.20 -3.59
CA SER A 137 -13.00 -5.90 -3.94
C SER A 137 -13.56 -5.88 -5.36
N GLY A 138 -12.85 -6.47 -6.32
CA GLY A 138 -13.30 -6.55 -7.72
C GLY A 138 -14.58 -7.38 -7.96
N ARG A 139 -15.07 -8.09 -6.94
CA ARG A 139 -16.35 -8.85 -6.99
C ARG A 139 -17.56 -8.06 -6.52
N PHE A 140 -17.33 -6.87 -5.98
CA PHE A 140 -18.37 -5.99 -5.43
C PHE A 140 -18.47 -4.71 -6.23
N ASP A 141 -19.62 -4.04 -6.12
CA ASP A 141 -19.76 -2.64 -6.48
C ASP A 141 -18.81 -1.77 -5.63
N GLU A 142 -18.23 -0.72 -6.22
CA GLU A 142 -17.18 0.09 -5.58
C GLU A 142 -17.60 0.65 -4.22
N LYS A 143 -18.85 1.16 -4.13
CA LYS A 143 -19.40 1.68 -2.86
C LYS A 143 -19.51 0.60 -1.79
N LYS A 144 -19.89 -0.61 -2.19
CA LYS A 144 -19.99 -1.76 -1.29
C LYS A 144 -18.62 -2.23 -0.83
N GLY A 145 -17.63 -2.26 -1.74
CA GLY A 145 -16.24 -2.58 -1.42
C GLY A 145 -15.65 -1.63 -0.38
N ILE A 146 -15.83 -0.31 -0.59
CA ILE A 146 -15.38 0.73 0.36
C ILE A 146 -16.07 0.55 1.71
N LYS A 147 -17.40 0.39 1.73
CA LYS A 147 -18.16 0.23 2.98
C LYS A 147 -17.71 -1.00 3.77
N LEU A 148 -17.56 -2.14 3.10
CA LEU A 148 -17.09 -3.37 3.74
C LEU A 148 -15.68 -3.22 4.30
N GLY A 149 -14.76 -2.62 3.52
CA GLY A 149 -13.40 -2.38 3.94
C GLY A 149 -13.31 -1.47 5.16
N LEU A 150 -14.04 -0.34 5.15
CA LEU A 150 -14.12 0.58 6.29
C LEU A 150 -14.68 -0.07 7.54
N THR A 151 -15.79 -0.82 7.40
CA THR A 151 -16.40 -1.52 8.53
C THR A 151 -15.44 -2.56 9.10
N LEU A 152 -14.77 -3.33 8.25
CA LEU A 152 -13.78 -4.31 8.66
C LEU A 152 -12.62 -3.64 9.40
N MET A 153 -12.03 -2.58 8.83
CA MET A 153 -10.93 -1.85 9.46
C MET A 153 -11.33 -1.29 10.82
N LEU A 154 -12.52 -0.69 10.94
CA LEU A 154 -13.02 -0.14 12.20
C LEU A 154 -13.16 -1.23 13.27
N VAL A 155 -13.85 -2.32 12.95
CA VAL A 155 -14.09 -3.44 13.88
C VAL A 155 -12.76 -4.06 14.32
N ILE A 156 -11.86 -4.28 13.37
CA ILE A 156 -10.56 -4.89 13.66
C ILE A 156 -9.63 -3.94 14.42
N SER A 157 -9.70 -2.63 14.21
CA SER A 157 -8.95 -1.68 15.01
C SER A 157 -9.39 -1.71 16.48
N ILE A 158 -10.70 -1.81 16.75
CA ILE A 158 -11.23 -1.97 18.10
C ILE A 158 -10.80 -3.33 18.70
N TYR A 159 -10.88 -4.40 17.90
CA TYR A 159 -10.40 -5.73 18.29
C TYR A 159 -8.92 -5.71 18.67
N LEU A 160 -8.04 -5.11 17.84
CA LEU A 160 -6.61 -5.00 18.11
C LEU A 160 -6.33 -4.20 19.39
N ALA A 161 -7.03 -3.09 19.60
CA ALA A 161 -6.91 -2.33 20.84
C ALA A 161 -7.23 -3.19 22.09
N PHE A 162 -8.28 -4.03 22.01
CA PHE A 162 -8.65 -4.94 23.07
C PHE A 162 -7.62 -6.07 23.26
N VAL A 163 -7.21 -6.73 22.18
CA VAL A 163 -6.25 -7.84 22.19
C VAL A 163 -4.91 -7.41 22.77
N LEU A 164 -4.40 -6.24 22.37
CA LEU A 164 -3.13 -5.70 22.86
C LEU A 164 -3.24 -5.25 24.32
N SER A 165 -4.37 -4.68 24.74
CA SER A 165 -4.59 -4.29 26.14
C SER A 165 -4.61 -5.48 27.08
N LEU A 166 -5.10 -6.64 26.64
CA LEU A 166 -5.16 -7.87 27.43
C LEU A 166 -3.90 -8.74 27.27
N MET A 167 -2.92 -8.31 26.50
CA MET A 167 -1.70 -9.07 26.19
C MET A 167 -2.00 -10.50 25.73
N LEU A 168 -2.99 -10.65 24.83
CA LEU A 168 -3.38 -11.97 24.32
C LEU A 168 -2.25 -12.59 23.47
N PRO A 169 -2.25 -13.92 23.28
CA PRO A 169 -1.23 -14.59 22.48
C PRO A 169 -1.04 -14.01 21.08
N PHE A 170 0.19 -14.04 20.59
CA PHE A 170 0.65 -13.53 19.29
C PHE A 170 -0.33 -13.79 18.12
N LEU A 171 -0.90 -15.01 18.05
CA LEU A 171 -1.79 -15.39 16.95
C LEU A 171 -3.02 -14.47 16.82
N PHE A 172 -3.56 -13.98 17.92
CA PHE A 172 -4.70 -13.05 17.91
C PHE A 172 -4.32 -11.71 17.33
N VAL A 173 -3.12 -11.22 17.62
CA VAL A 173 -2.61 -9.96 17.08
C VAL A 173 -2.35 -10.09 15.58
N GLU A 174 -1.73 -11.18 15.15
CA GLU A 174 -1.41 -11.43 13.74
C GLU A 174 -2.68 -11.58 12.88
N VAL A 175 -3.69 -12.30 13.37
CA VAL A 175 -5.01 -12.36 12.71
C VAL A 175 -5.63 -10.96 12.61
N GLY A 176 -5.50 -10.14 13.64
CA GLY A 176 -5.97 -8.75 13.61
C GLY A 176 -5.26 -7.93 12.54
N PHE A 177 -3.93 -8.00 12.45
CA PHE A 177 -3.16 -7.29 11.41
C PHE A 177 -3.51 -7.76 10.02
N PHE A 178 -3.65 -9.07 9.82
CA PHE A 178 -4.07 -9.64 8.54
C PHE A 178 -5.43 -9.11 8.09
N LEU A 179 -6.43 -9.12 8.96
CA LEU A 179 -7.78 -8.63 8.67
C LEU A 179 -7.83 -7.12 8.47
N LEU A 180 -7.01 -6.34 9.21
CA LEU A 180 -6.88 -4.91 9.02
C LEU A 180 -6.40 -4.58 7.60
N LEU A 181 -5.33 -5.25 7.16
CA LEU A 181 -4.75 -5.03 5.83
C LEU A 181 -5.60 -5.61 4.70
N LEU A 182 -6.37 -6.66 4.96
CA LEU A 182 -7.41 -7.13 4.03
C LEU A 182 -8.47 -6.05 3.81
N GLY A 183 -8.90 -5.36 4.87
CA GLY A 183 -9.81 -4.22 4.78
C GLY A 183 -9.24 -3.08 3.93
N LEU A 184 -7.95 -2.76 4.07
CA LEU A 184 -7.24 -1.81 3.21
C LEU A 184 -7.30 -2.23 1.75
N GLY A 185 -7.01 -3.51 1.46
CA GLY A 185 -7.09 -4.07 0.12
C GLY A 185 -8.48 -3.95 -0.52
N LEU A 186 -9.56 -3.99 0.27
CA LEU A 186 -10.92 -3.74 -0.21
C LEU A 186 -11.14 -2.26 -0.61
N ILE A 187 -10.56 -1.31 0.13
CA ILE A 187 -10.80 0.13 -0.06
C ILE A 187 -10.04 0.70 -1.26
N LEU A 188 -8.75 0.38 -1.40
CA LEU A 188 -7.87 1.07 -2.33
C LEU A 188 -8.33 0.97 -3.80
N PRO A 189 -8.59 -0.22 -4.38
CA PRO A 189 -9.02 -0.31 -5.78
C PRO A 189 -10.42 0.26 -6.00
N ALA A 190 -11.35 0.00 -5.07
CA ALA A 190 -12.71 0.50 -5.17
C ALA A 190 -12.78 2.04 -5.07
N GLY A 191 -11.99 2.62 -4.16
CA GLY A 191 -11.88 4.08 -4.01
C GLY A 191 -11.27 4.74 -5.24
N SER A 192 -10.21 4.17 -5.79
CA SER A 192 -9.56 4.68 -6.99
C SER A 192 -10.47 4.58 -8.24
N ALA A 193 -11.16 3.46 -8.41
CA ALA A 193 -12.09 3.26 -9.52
C ALA A 193 -13.26 4.27 -9.46
N LEU A 194 -13.83 4.46 -8.28
CA LEU A 194 -14.93 5.42 -8.08
C LEU A 194 -14.47 6.87 -8.30
N ALA A 195 -13.27 7.24 -7.81
CA ALA A 195 -12.71 8.56 -8.00
C ALA A 195 -12.47 8.87 -9.49
N MET A 196 -11.86 7.95 -10.24
CA MET A 196 -11.65 8.09 -11.68
C MET A 196 -12.97 8.16 -12.47
N GLY A 197 -13.99 7.42 -12.02
CA GLY A 197 -15.32 7.45 -12.64
C GLY A 197 -16.03 8.79 -12.48
N LEU A 198 -15.76 9.55 -11.42
CA LEU A 198 -16.31 10.90 -11.21
C LEU A 198 -15.70 11.93 -12.18
N GLU A 199 -14.40 11.84 -12.47
CA GLU A 199 -13.72 12.73 -13.40
C GLU A 199 -14.15 12.48 -14.85
N ARG A 200 -14.28 11.21 -15.24
CA ARG A 200 -14.72 10.84 -16.61
C ARG A 200 -16.13 11.32 -16.97
N LYS A 201 -16.98 11.60 -15.97
CA LYS A 201 -18.33 12.15 -16.20
C LYS A 201 -18.34 13.68 -16.35
N ARG A 202 -17.20 14.35 -16.11
CA ARG A 202 -17.03 15.81 -16.19
C ARG A 202 -16.25 16.27 -17.42
N ALA A 203 -15.46 15.37 -18.02
CA ALA A 203 -14.76 15.58 -19.28
C ALA A 203 -15.66 15.28 -20.47
#